data_e680374336681961d5f4e30b142cd07b
#
_entry.id   e680374336681961d5f4e30b142cd07b
#
_cell.length_a   1.000
_cell.length_b   1.000
_cell.length_c   1.000
_cell.angle_alpha   90.00
_cell.angle_beta   90.00
_cell.angle_gamma   90.00
#
_symmetry.space_group_name_H-M   'P 1'
#
loop_
_entity.id
_entity.type
_entity.pdbx_description
1 polymer ?
#
loop_
_entity_poly.entity_id
_entity_poly.type
_entity_poly.pdbx_seq_one_letter_code
_entity_poly.pdbx_strand_id
1 'polypeptide(L)' 'MKERYHVTGMSCSACSSHVEKAVNKLENVEKASVNLLTETMDVTYDETKITSAEIIAAVVKAGYGASVM' A
#
# COMPACT_ATOMS: atom_id res chain seq x y z
N MET A 1 -0.12 -13.63 3.69
CA MET A 1 1.26 -13.12 3.69
C MET A 1 1.28 -11.65 4.05
N LYS A 2 2.24 -11.24 4.84
CA LYS A 2 2.41 -9.84 5.22
C LYS A 2 3.68 -9.28 4.61
N GLU A 3 3.58 -8.15 3.95
CA GLU A 3 4.69 -7.51 3.26
C GLU A 3 4.77 -6.04 3.66
N ARG A 4 5.99 -5.53 3.79
CA ARG A 4 6.20 -4.11 4.08
C ARG A 4 6.71 -3.39 2.84
N TYR A 5 6.15 -2.23 2.57
CA TYR A 5 6.48 -1.40 1.42
C TYR A 5 6.95 -0.03 1.88
N HIS A 6 7.87 0.55 1.13
CA HIS A 6 8.24 1.94 1.30
C HIS A 6 7.38 2.77 0.35
N VAL A 7 6.63 3.72 0.89
CA VAL A 7 5.70 4.56 0.10
C VAL A 7 6.25 5.98 0.04
N THR A 8 6.33 6.54 -1.16
CA THR A 8 6.83 7.89 -1.39
C THR A 8 5.72 8.81 -1.90
N GLY A 9 5.91 10.11 -1.71
CA GLY A 9 4.96 11.11 -2.18
C GLY A 9 3.86 11.47 -1.19
N MET A 10 3.86 10.86 -0.01
CA MET A 10 2.91 11.20 1.05
C MET A 10 3.42 12.45 1.78
N SER A 11 2.67 13.55 1.67
CA SER A 11 3.04 14.80 2.32
C SER A 11 2.17 15.16 3.52
N CYS A 12 1.07 14.45 3.73
CA CYS A 12 0.15 14.72 4.83
C CYS A 12 -0.67 13.48 5.17
N SER A 13 -1.42 13.56 6.28
CA SER A 13 -2.25 12.43 6.74
C SER A 13 -3.35 12.06 5.75
N ALA A 14 -3.87 13.03 5.00
CA ALA A 14 -4.87 12.75 3.97
C ALA A 14 -4.27 11.87 2.86
N CYS A 15 -2.99 12.07 2.54
CA CYS A 15 -2.29 11.25 1.56
C CYS A 15 -2.15 9.81 2.04
N SER A 16 -1.76 9.61 3.30
CA SER A 16 -1.63 8.26 3.86
C SER A 16 -2.97 7.53 3.89
N SER A 17 -4.05 8.24 4.24
CA SER A 17 -5.40 7.67 4.21
C SER A 17 -5.82 7.30 2.80
N HIS A 18 -5.47 8.11 1.82
CA HIS A 18 -5.78 7.84 0.42
C HIS A 18 -5.09 6.58 -0.08
N VAL A 19 -3.80 6.42 0.24
CA VAL A 19 -3.03 5.23 -0.11
C VAL A 19 -3.64 3.99 0.56
N GLU A 20 -3.94 4.09 1.85
CA GLU A 20 -4.55 3.00 2.60
C GLU A 20 -5.87 2.55 1.98
N LYS A 21 -6.73 3.50 1.64
CA LYS A 21 -8.01 3.19 1.00
C LYS A 21 -7.82 2.54 -0.37
N ALA A 22 -6.87 3.04 -1.16
CA ALA A 22 -6.62 2.51 -2.49
C ALA A 22 -6.19 1.03 -2.43
N VAL A 23 -5.34 0.69 -1.47
CA VAL A 23 -4.87 -0.69 -1.31
C VAL A 23 -5.95 -1.58 -0.71
N ASN A 24 -6.70 -1.07 0.28
CA ASN A 24 -7.77 -1.84 0.91
C ASN A 24 -8.94 -2.15 -0.04
N LYS A 25 -9.07 -1.43 -1.14
CA LYS A 25 -10.07 -1.71 -2.15
C LYS A 25 -9.77 -2.96 -2.99
N LEU A 26 -8.54 -3.43 -2.97
CA LEU A 26 -8.16 -4.63 -3.71
C LEU A 26 -8.79 -5.87 -3.07
N GLU A 27 -9.44 -6.70 -3.89
CA GLU A 27 -10.23 -7.82 -3.40
C GLU A 27 -9.46 -8.82 -2.55
N ASN A 28 -8.21 -9.05 -2.87
CA ASN A 28 -7.42 -10.10 -2.22
C ASN A 28 -6.50 -9.56 -1.13
N VAL A 29 -6.67 -8.30 -0.75
CA VAL A 29 -5.96 -7.68 0.36
C VAL A 29 -6.84 -7.76 1.60
N GLU A 30 -6.35 -8.40 2.65
CA GLU A 30 -7.07 -8.49 3.91
C GLU A 30 -7.03 -7.17 4.66
N LYS A 31 -5.83 -6.59 4.74
CA LYS A 31 -5.62 -5.37 5.52
C LYS A 31 -4.40 -4.62 4.99
N ALA A 32 -4.51 -3.32 4.94
CA ALA A 32 -3.37 -2.44 4.66
C ALA A 32 -3.32 -1.35 5.70
N SER A 33 -2.14 -1.08 6.22
CA SER A 33 -1.90 -0.06 7.23
C SER A 33 -0.73 0.81 6.79
N VAL A 34 -0.92 2.11 6.75
CA VAL A 34 0.10 3.07 6.32
C VAL A 34 0.62 3.86 7.51
N ASN A 35 1.94 3.98 7.61
CA ASN A 35 2.58 4.81 8.62
C ASN A 35 3.24 6.01 7.92
N LEU A 36 2.69 7.19 8.15
CA LEU A 36 3.19 8.42 7.53
C LEU A 36 4.57 8.82 8.06
N LEU A 37 4.82 8.59 9.34
CA LEU A 37 6.09 8.98 9.97
C LEU A 37 7.29 8.23 9.39
N THR A 38 7.12 6.95 9.12
CA THR A 38 8.19 6.11 8.56
C THR A 38 8.08 5.94 7.05
N GLU A 39 7.02 6.48 6.45
CA GLU A 39 6.72 6.35 5.02
C GLU A 39 6.66 4.88 4.60
N THR A 40 6.06 4.04 5.45
CA THR A 40 5.95 2.61 5.19
C THR A 40 4.49 2.17 5.18
N MET A 41 4.24 1.04 4.53
CA MET A 41 2.92 0.44 4.46
C MET A 41 3.05 -1.06 4.71
N ASP A 42 2.26 -1.56 5.66
CA ASP A 42 2.17 -3.00 5.93
C ASP A 42 0.90 -3.52 5.27
N VAL A 43 1.03 -4.52 4.42
CA VAL A 43 -0.10 -5.11 3.72
C VAL A 43 -0.16 -6.60 4.02
N THR A 44 -1.33 -7.06 4.44
CA THR A 44 -1.63 -8.48 4.61
C THR A 44 -2.51 -8.91 3.45
N TYR A 45 -2.05 -9.87 2.66
CA TYR A 45 -2.75 -10.30 1.46
C TYR A 45 -2.51 -11.78 1.17
N ASP A 46 -3.36 -12.32 0.30
CA ASP A 46 -3.21 -13.71 -0.15
C ASP A 46 -2.32 -13.75 -1.39
N GLU A 47 -1.09 -14.20 -1.21
CA GLU A 47 -0.09 -14.24 -2.27
C GLU A 47 -0.43 -15.19 -3.42
N THR A 48 -1.41 -16.07 -3.21
CA THR A 48 -1.88 -16.97 -4.27
C THR A 48 -2.88 -16.29 -5.22
N LYS A 49 -3.43 -15.16 -4.79
CA LYS A 49 -4.48 -14.44 -5.55
C LYS A 49 -4.06 -13.07 -6.02
N ILE A 50 -3.12 -12.44 -5.35
CA ILE A 50 -2.63 -11.11 -5.70
C ILE A 50 -1.11 -11.06 -5.53
N THR A 51 -0.45 -10.24 -6.35
CA THR A 51 1.00 -10.09 -6.29
C THR A 51 1.37 -8.72 -5.73
N SER A 52 2.63 -8.60 -5.26
CA SER A 52 3.14 -7.31 -4.80
C SER A 52 3.11 -6.25 -5.91
N ALA A 53 3.31 -6.67 -7.16
CA ALA A 53 3.23 -5.75 -8.30
C ALA A 53 1.85 -5.10 -8.41
N GLU A 54 0.79 -5.83 -8.14
CA GLU A 54 -0.57 -5.30 -8.18
C GLU A 54 -0.81 -4.29 -7.06
N ILE A 55 -0.25 -4.55 -5.88
CA ILE A 55 -0.35 -3.65 -4.74
C ILE A 55 0.40 -2.34 -5.05
N ILE A 56 1.61 -2.45 -5.58
CA ILE A 56 2.40 -1.29 -5.99
C ILE A 56 1.67 -0.50 -7.08
N ALA A 57 1.09 -1.19 -8.05
CA ALA A 57 0.34 -0.55 -9.13
C ALA A 57 -0.84 0.26 -8.59
N ALA A 58 -1.53 -0.26 -7.58
CA ALA A 58 -2.64 0.45 -6.95
C ALA A 58 -2.17 1.75 -6.29
N VAL A 59 -1.01 1.72 -5.63
CA VAL A 59 -0.42 2.92 -5.00
C VAL A 59 -0.01 3.93 -6.06
N VAL A 60 0.62 3.49 -7.13
CA VAL A 60 1.04 4.36 -8.24
C VAL A 60 -0.18 4.98 -8.90
N LYS A 61 -1.23 4.21 -9.09
CA LYS A 61 -2.48 4.71 -9.69
C LYS A 61 -3.13 5.78 -8.81
N ALA A 62 -2.94 5.70 -7.50
CA ALA A 62 -3.44 6.72 -6.58
C ALA A 62 -2.60 8.00 -6.60
N GLY A 63 -1.46 8.00 -7.28
CA GLY A 63 -0.59 9.17 -7.41
C GLY A 63 0.64 9.17 -6.52
N TYR A 64 1.02 8.02 -6.00
CA TYR A 64 2.17 7.87 -5.08
C TYR A 64 3.15 6.83 -5.61
N GLY A 65 4.27 6.67 -4.94
CA GLY A 65 5.24 5.64 -5.27
C GLY A 65 5.29 4.58 -4.17
N ALA A 66 5.60 3.35 -4.54
CA ALA A 66 5.79 2.27 -3.59
C ALA A 66 6.85 1.29 -4.08
N SER A 67 7.59 0.73 -3.13
CA SER A 67 8.57 -0.31 -3.43
C SER A 67 8.61 -1.29 -2.26
N VAL A 68 8.93 -2.54 -2.56
CA VAL A 68 9.08 -3.57 -1.53
C VAL A 68 10.35 -3.29 -0.72
N MET A 69 10.23 -3.39 0.58
CA MET A 69 11.36 -3.23 1.49
C MET A 69 12.10 -4.54 1.69
#